data_cfef9fdd88d0e08bd17c8946fd783462
#
_entry.id   cfef9fdd88d0e08bd17c8946fd783462
#
_cell.length_a   1.000
_cell.length_b   1.000
_cell.length_c   1.000
_cell.angle_alpha   90.00
_cell.angle_beta   90.00
_cell.angle_gamma   90.00
#
_symmetry.space_group_name_H-M   'P 1'
#
loop_
_entity.id
_entity.type
_entity.pdbx_description
1 polymer ?
#
loop_
_entity_poly.entity_id
_entity_poly.type
_entity_poly.pdbx_seq_one_letter_code
_entity_poly.pdbx_strand_id
1 'polypeptide(L)'
;RFYRPDVDIENLRLIPAKVYSVQQEMALSLQWIALLSGELDIHFAATTGVQDGKGVVKQLLVGARAVQLCSTLYRNGINHIQRSLVEVEEWMKRHNYNSIEDFRGKLCQEESSNPEAYERSQYIKALVGIS
;
A
#
# COMPACT_ATOMS: atom_id res chain seq x y z
N ARG A 1 -14.45 4.03 2.06
CA ARG A 1 -13.88 5.26 1.51
C ARG A 1 -14.91 6.38 1.61
N PHE A 2 -14.52 7.51 2.19
CA PHE A 2 -15.38 8.68 2.24
C PHE A 2 -15.48 9.34 0.85
N TYR A 3 -16.65 9.94 0.58
CA TYR A 3 -16.84 10.78 -0.59
C TYR A 3 -15.81 11.92 -0.57
N ARG A 4 -15.09 12.07 -1.66
CA ARG A 4 -14.16 13.20 -1.85
C ARG A 4 -14.71 14.04 -2.99
N PRO A 5 -15.18 15.26 -2.71
CA PRO A 5 -15.59 16.16 -3.74
C PRO A 5 -14.39 16.76 -4.48
N ASP A 6 -14.60 17.09 -5.73
CA ASP A 6 -13.77 17.99 -6.52
C ASP A 6 -14.60 19.21 -6.92
N VAL A 7 -13.98 20.25 -7.42
CA VAL A 7 -14.64 21.50 -7.78
C VAL A 7 -14.56 21.73 -9.27
N ASP A 8 -15.74 21.82 -9.90
CA ASP A 8 -15.87 22.30 -11.28
C ASP A 8 -15.91 23.84 -11.23
N ILE A 9 -14.80 24.46 -11.55
CA ILE A 9 -14.62 25.91 -11.45
C ILE A 9 -15.42 26.68 -12.51
N GLU A 10 -15.73 26.04 -13.64
CA GLU A 10 -16.48 26.69 -14.72
C GLU A 10 -17.98 26.75 -14.38
N ASN A 11 -18.52 25.71 -13.76
CA ASN A 11 -19.95 25.63 -13.42
C ASN A 11 -20.21 25.92 -11.92
N LEU A 12 -19.19 26.28 -11.14
CA LEU A 12 -19.25 26.63 -9.71
C LEU A 12 -20.01 25.58 -8.89
N ARG A 13 -19.70 24.30 -9.09
CA ARG A 13 -20.37 23.18 -8.41
C ARG A 13 -19.40 22.12 -7.93
N LEU A 14 -19.82 21.38 -6.91
CA LEU A 14 -19.10 20.18 -6.47
C LEU A 14 -19.39 19.02 -7.43
N ILE A 15 -18.34 18.32 -7.78
CA ILE A 15 -18.41 17.10 -8.59
C ILE A 15 -17.77 15.94 -7.83
N PRO A 16 -18.11 14.68 -8.13
CA PRO A 16 -17.39 13.55 -7.57
C PRO A 16 -15.94 13.57 -8.03
N ALA A 17 -15.00 13.48 -7.09
CA ALA A 17 -13.62 13.16 -7.44
C ALA A 17 -13.53 11.71 -7.97
N LYS A 18 -12.34 11.20 -8.20
CA LYS A 18 -12.12 9.83 -8.70
C LYS A 18 -12.90 8.79 -7.88
N VAL A 19 -13.82 8.09 -8.51
CA VAL A 19 -14.66 7.06 -7.89
C VAL A 19 -13.81 5.88 -7.42
N TYR A 20 -12.84 5.46 -8.23
CA TYR A 20 -11.95 4.35 -7.94
C TYR A 20 -10.62 4.85 -7.38
N SER A 21 -10.07 4.11 -6.40
CA SER A 21 -8.74 4.40 -5.89
C SER A 21 -7.67 4.19 -6.97
N VAL A 22 -6.63 4.99 -6.88
CA VAL A 22 -5.43 4.87 -7.71
C VAL A 22 -4.26 4.38 -6.86
N GLN A 23 -3.23 3.86 -7.52
CA GLN A 23 -2.09 3.24 -6.83
C GLN A 23 -1.39 4.19 -5.85
N GLN A 24 -1.33 5.47 -6.16
CA GLN A 24 -0.71 6.49 -5.30
C GLN A 24 -1.39 6.61 -3.92
N GLU A 25 -2.67 6.30 -3.84
CA GLU A 25 -3.41 6.34 -2.57
C GLU A 25 -2.98 5.23 -1.59
N MET A 26 -2.24 4.22 -2.06
CA MET A 26 -1.67 3.18 -1.21
C MET A 26 -0.58 3.73 -0.27
N ALA A 27 0.07 4.82 -0.64
CA ALA A 27 1.20 5.36 0.12
C ALA A 27 0.85 5.65 1.59
N LEU A 28 -0.36 6.16 1.84
CA LEU A 28 -0.80 6.49 3.19
C LEU A 28 -1.01 5.24 4.06
N SER A 29 -1.69 4.22 3.54
CA SER A 29 -1.89 2.96 4.28
C SER A 29 -0.57 2.23 4.50
N LEU A 30 0.31 2.23 3.50
CA LEU A 30 1.63 1.64 3.58
C LEU A 30 2.47 2.29 4.69
N GLN A 31 2.50 3.62 4.74
CA GLN A 31 3.22 4.36 5.77
C GLN A 31 2.73 4.04 7.18
N TRP A 32 1.41 4.10 7.41
CA TRP A 32 0.86 3.85 8.73
C TRP A 32 1.01 2.40 9.19
N ILE A 33 0.86 1.43 8.30
CA ILE A 33 1.11 0.03 8.63
C ILE A 33 2.58 -0.19 8.96
N ALA A 34 3.50 0.40 8.19
CA ALA A 34 4.93 0.30 8.48
C ALA A 34 5.31 0.87 9.84
N LEU A 35 4.70 2.00 10.24
CA LEU A 35 4.96 2.63 11.54
C LEU A 35 4.38 1.83 12.72
N LEU A 36 3.19 1.26 12.56
CA LEU A 36 2.41 0.74 13.68
C LEU A 36 2.53 -0.78 13.84
N SER A 37 2.92 -1.52 12.80
CA SER A 37 2.90 -2.99 12.84
C SER A 37 3.95 -3.60 13.78
N GLY A 38 5.03 -2.90 14.07
CA GLY A 38 6.00 -3.29 15.10
C GLY A 38 5.60 -2.84 16.50
N GLU A 39 4.94 -1.68 16.61
CA GLU A 39 4.60 -1.03 17.87
C GLU A 39 3.36 -1.62 18.55
N LEU A 40 2.40 -2.11 17.76
CA LEU A 40 1.09 -2.55 18.25
C LEU A 40 0.87 -4.04 18.02
N ASP A 41 0.51 -4.76 19.06
CA ASP A 41 0.12 -6.19 18.98
C ASP A 41 -1.33 -6.33 18.46
N ILE A 42 -1.55 -5.87 17.21
CA ILE A 42 -2.81 -6.00 16.49
C ILE A 42 -2.59 -6.42 15.04
N HIS A 43 -3.62 -6.95 14.41
CA HIS A 43 -3.56 -7.34 13.00
C HIS A 43 -4.04 -6.20 12.09
N PHE A 44 -3.23 -5.78 11.14
CA PHE A 44 -3.56 -4.76 10.15
C PHE A 44 -4.10 -5.38 8.87
N ALA A 45 -5.21 -4.84 8.36
CA ALA A 45 -5.72 -5.12 7.02
C ALA A 45 -5.51 -3.90 6.13
N ALA A 46 -4.64 -4.03 5.14
CA ALA A 46 -4.36 -2.95 4.19
C ALA A 46 -5.50 -2.81 3.18
N THR A 47 -5.87 -1.58 2.89
CA THR A 47 -6.89 -1.25 1.89
C THR A 47 -6.52 0.03 1.15
N THR A 48 -7.20 0.27 0.05
CA THR A 48 -7.07 1.46 -0.80
C THR A 48 -5.77 1.49 -1.63
N GLY A 49 -5.91 1.60 -2.93
CA GLY A 49 -4.81 1.76 -3.87
C GLY A 49 -4.05 0.49 -4.26
N VAL A 50 -4.39 -0.66 -3.69
CA VAL A 50 -3.80 -1.94 -4.10
C VAL A 50 -4.43 -2.38 -5.42
N GLN A 51 -3.61 -2.48 -6.47
CA GLN A 51 -4.08 -2.75 -7.83
C GLN A 51 -3.63 -4.10 -8.37
N ASP A 52 -2.55 -4.67 -7.87
CA ASP A 52 -1.87 -5.87 -8.38
C ASP A 52 -1.13 -6.63 -7.27
N GLY A 53 -0.48 -7.73 -7.61
CA GLY A 53 0.32 -8.52 -6.69
C GLY A 53 1.53 -7.78 -6.14
N LYS A 54 2.10 -6.83 -6.88
CA LYS A 54 3.20 -5.99 -6.37
C LYS A 54 2.72 -5.11 -5.22
N GLY A 55 1.51 -4.53 -5.34
CA GLY A 55 0.87 -3.78 -4.25
C GLY A 55 0.60 -4.65 -3.04
N VAL A 56 0.17 -5.90 -3.25
CA VAL A 56 -0.02 -6.88 -2.16
C VAL A 56 1.30 -7.15 -1.44
N VAL A 57 2.38 -7.45 -2.17
CA VAL A 57 3.71 -7.70 -1.58
C VAL A 57 4.20 -6.52 -0.75
N LYS A 58 4.04 -5.27 -1.25
CA LYS A 58 4.43 -4.08 -0.50
C LYS A 58 3.72 -3.98 0.85
N GLN A 59 2.42 -4.22 0.88
CA GLN A 59 1.65 -4.17 2.12
C GLN A 59 2.02 -5.29 3.11
N LEU A 60 2.31 -6.49 2.61
CA LEU A 60 2.78 -7.60 3.43
C LEU A 60 4.17 -7.32 4.01
N LEU A 61 5.09 -6.77 3.23
CA LEU A 61 6.44 -6.40 3.68
C LEU A 61 6.44 -5.39 4.82
N VAL A 62 5.49 -4.46 4.85
CA VAL A 62 5.38 -3.48 5.96
C VAL A 62 4.57 -3.99 7.14
N GLY A 63 4.04 -5.22 7.09
CA GLY A 63 3.42 -5.88 8.23
C GLY A 63 1.91 -6.10 8.15
N ALA A 64 1.26 -5.83 7.01
CA ALA A 64 -0.16 -6.15 6.85
C ALA A 64 -0.40 -7.67 6.98
N ARG A 65 -1.45 -8.06 7.68
CA ARG A 65 -1.93 -9.44 7.79
C ARG A 65 -2.88 -9.83 6.68
N ALA A 66 -3.65 -8.88 6.20
CA ALA A 66 -4.58 -9.04 5.10
C ALA A 66 -4.48 -7.85 4.15
N VAL A 67 -4.78 -8.09 2.88
CA VAL A 67 -4.81 -7.04 1.85
C VAL A 67 -6.14 -7.12 1.12
N GLN A 68 -6.83 -5.99 1.06
CA GLN A 68 -8.16 -5.88 0.45
C GLN A 68 -8.05 -5.25 -0.94
N LEU A 69 -8.67 -5.91 -1.92
CA LEU A 69 -8.81 -5.42 -3.29
C LEU A 69 -10.27 -5.07 -3.56
N CYS A 70 -10.52 -3.89 -4.10
CA CYS A 70 -11.87 -3.46 -4.47
C CYS A 70 -11.89 -2.83 -5.87
N SER A 71 -11.38 -1.60 -6.01
CA SER A 71 -11.44 -0.84 -7.26
C SER A 71 -10.83 -1.56 -8.46
N THR A 72 -9.77 -2.32 -8.24
CA THR A 72 -9.13 -3.11 -9.29
C THR A 72 -10.03 -4.23 -9.81
N LEU A 73 -10.88 -4.81 -8.94
CA LEU A 73 -11.81 -5.87 -9.34
C LEU A 73 -12.97 -5.33 -10.19
N TYR A 74 -13.42 -4.11 -9.90
CA TYR A 74 -14.40 -3.43 -10.76
C TYR A 74 -13.87 -3.15 -12.16
N ARG A 75 -12.56 -2.85 -12.27
CA ARG A 75 -11.90 -2.56 -13.56
C ARG A 75 -11.53 -3.81 -14.34
N ASN A 76 -11.05 -4.85 -13.65
CA ASN A 76 -10.36 -5.99 -14.27
C ASN A 76 -11.11 -7.31 -14.10
N GLY A 77 -12.24 -7.31 -13.38
CA GLY A 77 -13.02 -8.50 -13.07
C GLY A 77 -12.45 -9.33 -11.93
N ILE A 78 -13.24 -10.28 -11.44
CA ILE A 78 -12.92 -11.11 -10.26
C ILE A 78 -11.68 -11.99 -10.47
N ASN A 79 -11.43 -12.43 -11.70
CA ASN A 79 -10.26 -13.26 -12.04
C ASN A 79 -8.93 -12.53 -11.83
N HIS A 80 -8.97 -11.22 -11.60
CA HIS A 80 -7.77 -10.45 -11.26
C HIS A 80 -7.16 -10.86 -9.91
N ILE A 81 -7.97 -11.41 -9.00
CA ILE A 81 -7.46 -12.00 -7.74
C ILE A 81 -6.44 -13.09 -8.04
N GLN A 82 -6.80 -14.03 -8.93
CA GLN A 82 -5.92 -15.13 -9.29
C GLN A 82 -4.61 -14.62 -9.92
N ARG A 83 -4.67 -13.62 -10.79
CA ARG A 83 -3.47 -12.99 -11.37
C ARG A 83 -2.58 -12.38 -10.32
N SER A 84 -3.17 -11.64 -9.37
CA SER A 84 -2.42 -11.03 -8.27
C SER A 84 -1.76 -12.07 -7.37
N LEU A 85 -2.42 -13.21 -7.11
CA LEU A 85 -1.84 -14.32 -6.35
C LEU A 85 -0.63 -14.94 -7.09
N VAL A 86 -0.74 -15.16 -8.39
CA VAL A 86 0.39 -15.65 -9.22
C VAL A 86 1.58 -14.69 -9.15
N GLU A 87 1.35 -13.38 -9.25
CA GLU A 87 2.41 -12.37 -9.13
C GLU A 87 3.10 -12.41 -7.75
N VAL A 88 2.34 -12.63 -6.67
CA VAL A 88 2.89 -12.79 -5.31
C VAL A 88 3.73 -14.06 -5.23
N GLU A 89 3.22 -15.20 -5.71
CA GLU A 89 3.96 -16.47 -5.71
C GLU A 89 5.27 -16.40 -6.53
N GLU A 90 5.23 -15.78 -7.70
CA GLU A 90 6.41 -15.59 -8.53
C GLU A 90 7.45 -14.69 -7.83
N TRP A 91 6.99 -13.64 -7.15
CA TRP A 91 7.87 -12.79 -6.36
C TRP A 91 8.51 -13.58 -5.20
N MET A 92 7.72 -14.37 -4.46
CA MET A 92 8.21 -15.23 -3.38
C MET A 92 9.28 -16.21 -3.88
N LYS A 93 9.04 -16.88 -5.01
CA LYS A 93 10.00 -17.80 -5.63
C LYS A 93 11.32 -17.10 -5.98
N ARG A 94 11.27 -15.90 -6.58
CA ARG A 94 12.49 -15.14 -6.91
C ARG A 94 13.32 -14.74 -5.69
N HIS A 95 12.65 -14.56 -4.54
CA HIS A 95 13.31 -14.18 -3.28
C HIS A 95 13.56 -15.35 -2.33
N ASN A 96 13.29 -16.60 -2.77
CA ASN A 96 13.47 -17.83 -1.99
C ASN A 96 12.64 -17.85 -0.70
N TYR A 97 11.44 -17.28 -0.71
CA TYR A 97 10.49 -17.37 0.40
C TYR A 97 9.52 -18.53 0.18
N ASN A 98 9.31 -19.33 1.22
CA ASN A 98 8.40 -20.48 1.20
C ASN A 98 7.02 -20.16 1.76
N SER A 99 6.93 -19.14 2.61
CA SER A 99 5.67 -18.67 3.22
C SER A 99 5.62 -17.15 3.30
N ILE A 100 4.42 -16.61 3.49
CA ILE A 100 4.22 -15.18 3.71
C ILE A 100 4.88 -14.74 5.02
N GLU A 101 4.91 -15.61 6.03
CA GLU A 101 5.54 -15.32 7.32
C GLU A 101 7.05 -15.08 7.19
N ASP A 102 7.70 -15.65 6.16
CA ASP A 102 9.14 -15.47 5.93
C ASP A 102 9.52 -14.03 5.59
N PHE A 103 8.57 -13.22 5.10
CA PHE A 103 8.85 -11.85 4.69
C PHE A 103 7.90 -10.79 5.26
N ARG A 104 6.80 -11.20 5.94
CA ARG A 104 5.87 -10.24 6.53
C ARG A 104 6.58 -9.35 7.55
N GLY A 105 6.38 -8.04 7.43
CA GLY A 105 6.92 -7.07 8.37
C GLY A 105 8.41 -6.76 8.24
N LYS A 106 9.15 -7.41 7.33
CA LYS A 106 10.60 -7.16 7.16
C LYS A 106 10.97 -5.71 6.84
N LEU A 107 10.00 -4.93 6.39
CA LEU A 107 10.16 -3.50 6.09
C LEU A 107 9.25 -2.63 6.96
N CYS A 108 8.75 -3.12 8.10
CA CYS A 108 8.17 -2.25 9.12
C CYS A 108 9.28 -1.35 9.73
N GLN A 109 8.90 -0.31 10.43
CA GLN A 109 9.88 0.65 10.99
C GLN A 109 10.87 -0.04 11.92
N GLU A 110 10.39 -0.90 12.81
CA GLU A 110 11.20 -1.59 13.81
C GLU A 110 12.24 -2.55 13.18
N GLU A 111 11.85 -3.30 12.15
CA GLU A 111 12.70 -4.29 11.48
C GLU A 111 13.52 -3.71 10.32
N SER A 112 13.23 -2.47 9.93
CA SER A 112 13.92 -1.81 8.82
C SER A 112 15.36 -1.46 9.17
N SER A 113 16.27 -1.67 8.23
CA SER A 113 17.66 -1.16 8.32
C SER A 113 17.75 0.36 8.33
N ASN A 114 16.68 1.06 7.99
CA ASN A 114 16.58 2.52 8.00
C ASN A 114 15.23 2.97 8.59
N PRO A 115 15.02 2.83 9.93
CA PRO A 115 13.77 3.22 10.58
C PRO A 115 13.41 4.70 10.38
N GLU A 116 14.42 5.56 10.34
CA GLU A 116 14.25 7.01 10.15
C GLU A 116 13.60 7.35 8.79
N ALA A 117 13.63 6.43 7.80
CA ALA A 117 12.99 6.66 6.50
C ALA A 117 11.47 6.89 6.60
N TYR A 118 10.85 6.40 7.67
CA TYR A 118 9.43 6.57 7.94
C TYR A 118 9.10 7.85 8.73
N GLU A 119 10.13 8.54 9.25
CA GLU A 119 9.96 9.74 10.07
C GLU A 119 9.88 11.01 9.20
N ARG A 120 9.18 12.01 9.71
CA ARG A 120 9.00 13.30 9.02
C ARG A 120 10.32 14.01 8.69
N SER A 121 11.35 13.81 9.49
CA SER A 121 12.67 14.38 9.28
C SER A 121 13.32 14.00 7.95
N GLN A 122 12.97 12.85 7.39
CA GLN A 122 13.47 12.37 6.11
C GLN A 122 12.93 13.16 4.92
N TYR A 123 11.78 13.80 5.05
CA TYR A 123 11.23 14.66 4.00
C TYR A 123 12.18 15.81 3.64
N ILE A 124 12.75 16.45 4.64
CA ILE A 124 13.72 17.54 4.44
C ILE A 124 15.02 17.02 3.82
N LYS A 125 15.54 15.88 4.30
CA LYS A 125 16.74 15.23 3.72
C LYS A 125 16.51 14.84 2.25
N ALA A 126 15.33 14.33 1.90
CA ALA A 126 14.98 13.99 0.53
C ALA A 126 14.91 15.21 -0.39
N LEU A 127 14.42 16.35 0.10
CA LEU A 127 14.37 17.61 -0.64
C LEU A 127 15.77 18.18 -0.88
N VAL A 128 16.66 18.11 0.11
CA VAL A 128 18.05 18.61 -0.01
C VAL A 128 18.87 17.70 -0.92
N GLY A 129 18.60 16.41 -0.98
CA GLY A 129 19.28 15.45 -1.86
C GLY A 129 18.86 15.52 -3.34
N ILE A 130 17.85 16.32 -3.66
CA ILE A 130 17.40 16.56 -5.05
C ILE A 130 18.16 17.74 -5.70
N SER A 131 19.03 18.37 -4.98
CA SER A 131 19.85 19.51 -5.48
C SER A 131 21.07 19.04 -6.28
#